data_cb2d13dbc4aac4f61387a5bd17ad8974
#
_entry.id   cb2d13dbc4aac4f61387a5bd17ad8974
#
_cell.length_a   1.000
_cell.length_b   1.000
_cell.length_c   1.000
_cell.angle_alpha   90.00
_cell.angle_beta   90.00
_cell.angle_gamma   90.00
#
_symmetry.space_group_name_H-M   'P 1'
#
loop_
_entity.id
_entity.type
_entity.pdbx_description
1 polymer ?
#
loop_
_entity_poly.entity_id
_entity_poly.type
_entity_poly.pdbx_seq_one_letter_code
_entity_poly.pdbx_strand_id
1 'polypeptide(L)'
;STAEKLNIAGNGHLAYEPTAAGLANASLTRRLYQDDPRLPVERSQFQLEVVVENDSNQPIVNLSVAGGFQPGMLYELVYEARNPVLAGAGMAAIRDMVSAIRFGDDAADELSQLGLSDIESTVAWGNSQSGRLLRQFMFDGFNEDLNGRKVFDGVIPVIAGGGFGMFNNRFAMPTRTNGQHSNHLYPNDLFPFTYGESTDPFTGRTDSILGKARASSTVPKVMHIQTSNEYWVRGGSLPHTNPQGTEDAVLPEEVRFYSIGGSQHGSGNGLPSAATSGQLPRNPNMWAPIADSLLVAMYDWIANDKAPPPSRYPQIADGSLVPAHIDGRINSRAWNQLSGVTHPDALYAPGFANYGDRWITDRIVDIHPLTTDMYYRTLVPAVNSNNNDSATTTVLPPLTQVPLATFVPWNLRAVNTGAEKSLARLVGGYIPLPASMGAAEQASDPRTPIAAMYSSFSDYLSLYESASDSLIREGYLLQGFKQTYMDIARSNDFVFD
;
A
#
# COMPACT_ATOMS: atom_id res chain seq x y z
N SER A 1 -3.17 -22.16 -9.67
CA SER A 1 -3.25 -23.57 -9.25
C SER A 1 -4.48 -24.19 -9.88
N THR A 2 -4.39 -25.41 -10.34
CA THR A 2 -5.51 -26.23 -10.81
C THR A 2 -6.14 -26.97 -9.63
N ALA A 3 -6.16 -26.37 -8.44
CA ALA A 3 -6.75 -26.99 -7.27
C ALA A 3 -8.25 -27.19 -7.51
N GLU A 4 -8.74 -28.39 -7.27
CA GLU A 4 -10.17 -28.71 -7.35
C GLU A 4 -10.92 -28.19 -6.12
N LYS A 5 -10.22 -28.00 -5.00
CA LYS A 5 -10.76 -27.61 -3.70
C LYS A 5 -9.87 -26.55 -3.05
N LEU A 6 -10.46 -25.48 -2.54
CA LEU A 6 -9.80 -24.43 -1.79
C LEU A 6 -10.44 -24.28 -0.40
N ASN A 7 -9.60 -24.24 0.63
CA ASN A 7 -10.01 -23.71 1.93
C ASN A 7 -10.14 -22.19 1.81
N ILE A 8 -11.34 -21.65 2.01
CA ILE A 8 -11.58 -20.19 1.91
C ILE A 8 -10.96 -19.40 3.06
N ALA A 9 -10.56 -20.08 4.15
CA ALA A 9 -9.77 -19.52 5.25
C ALA A 9 -8.25 -19.64 5.05
N GLY A 10 -7.80 -20.17 3.90
CA GLY A 10 -6.38 -20.31 3.62
C GLY A 10 -5.61 -18.98 3.68
N ASN A 11 -4.32 -19.02 3.99
CA ASN A 11 -3.43 -17.87 4.12
C ASN A 11 -3.83 -16.89 5.24
N GLY A 12 -4.38 -17.37 6.34
CA GLY A 12 -4.75 -16.55 7.51
C GLY A 12 -6.07 -15.78 7.36
N HIS A 13 -6.85 -16.07 6.31
CA HIS A 13 -8.20 -15.51 6.20
C HIS A 13 -9.17 -16.22 7.13
N LEU A 14 -10.14 -15.47 7.67
CA LEU A 14 -11.24 -16.06 8.42
C LEU A 14 -12.26 -16.66 7.46
N ALA A 15 -12.76 -17.87 7.79
CA ALA A 15 -13.95 -18.45 7.18
C ALA A 15 -15.04 -18.45 8.24
N TYR A 16 -16.16 -17.80 7.96
CA TYR A 16 -17.32 -17.82 8.84
C TYR A 16 -18.22 -19.00 8.49
N GLU A 17 -18.81 -19.60 9.52
CA GLU A 17 -19.70 -20.75 9.37
C GLU A 17 -20.94 -20.38 8.56
N PRO A 18 -21.24 -21.04 7.43
CA PRO A 18 -22.47 -20.81 6.70
C PRO A 18 -23.71 -21.22 7.53
N THR A 19 -24.79 -20.47 7.40
CA THR A 19 -26.11 -20.95 7.85
C THR A 19 -26.59 -22.06 6.92
N ALA A 20 -27.68 -22.78 7.29
CA ALA A 20 -28.31 -23.73 6.37
C ALA A 20 -28.81 -23.03 5.10
N ALA A 21 -29.37 -21.82 5.23
CA ALA A 21 -29.75 -20.97 4.10
C ALA A 21 -28.53 -20.52 3.28
N GLY A 22 -27.43 -20.17 3.96
CA GLY A 22 -26.18 -19.79 3.32
C GLY A 22 -25.56 -20.92 2.50
N LEU A 23 -25.62 -22.16 2.97
CA LEU A 23 -25.22 -23.34 2.17
C LEU A 23 -26.12 -23.56 0.96
N ALA A 24 -27.44 -23.42 1.12
CA ALA A 24 -28.41 -23.66 0.05
C ALA A 24 -28.36 -22.58 -1.04
N ASN A 25 -28.24 -21.30 -0.64
CA ASN A 25 -28.39 -20.13 -1.49
C ASN A 25 -27.06 -19.45 -1.83
N ALA A 26 -25.91 -20.08 -1.51
CA ALA A 26 -24.61 -19.52 -1.90
C ALA A 26 -24.55 -19.25 -3.40
N SER A 27 -23.99 -18.12 -3.76
CA SER A 27 -23.73 -17.77 -5.15
C SER A 27 -22.22 -17.65 -5.39
N LEU A 28 -21.79 -18.07 -6.56
CA LEU A 28 -20.41 -17.97 -7.02
C LEU A 28 -20.40 -17.31 -8.39
N THR A 29 -19.53 -16.33 -8.55
CA THR A 29 -19.27 -15.71 -9.84
C THR A 29 -17.79 -15.82 -10.20
N ARG A 30 -17.47 -15.71 -11.49
CA ARG A 30 -16.10 -15.64 -11.99
C ARG A 30 -15.95 -14.60 -13.08
N ARG A 31 -14.76 -14.02 -13.19
CA ARG A 31 -14.34 -13.09 -14.25
C ARG A 31 -12.84 -13.10 -14.40
N LEU A 32 -12.29 -12.65 -15.53
CA LEU A 32 -10.85 -12.60 -15.75
C LEU A 32 -10.26 -11.27 -15.25
N TYR A 33 -10.85 -10.15 -15.61
CA TYR A 33 -10.40 -8.82 -15.20
C TYR A 33 -11.43 -8.14 -14.29
N GLN A 34 -11.00 -7.13 -13.55
CA GLN A 34 -11.85 -6.43 -12.57
C GLN A 34 -13.11 -5.80 -13.19
N ASP A 35 -13.01 -5.34 -14.42
CA ASP A 35 -14.10 -4.65 -15.14
C ASP A 35 -14.92 -5.59 -16.02
N ASP A 36 -14.56 -6.87 -16.11
CA ASP A 36 -15.33 -7.87 -16.82
C ASP A 36 -16.66 -8.15 -16.09
N PRO A 37 -17.71 -8.54 -16.82
CA PRO A 37 -18.97 -9.00 -16.23
C PRO A 37 -18.74 -10.19 -15.28
N ARG A 38 -19.41 -10.18 -14.14
CA ARG A 38 -19.46 -11.32 -13.21
C ARG A 38 -20.30 -12.43 -13.82
N LEU A 39 -19.65 -13.45 -14.33
CA LEU A 39 -20.33 -14.62 -14.90
C LEU A 39 -20.72 -15.59 -13.78
N PRO A 40 -22.02 -15.90 -13.61
CA PRO A 40 -22.45 -16.85 -12.59
C PRO A 40 -21.90 -18.24 -12.88
N VAL A 41 -21.53 -18.94 -11.82
CA VAL A 41 -21.24 -20.38 -11.83
C VAL A 41 -22.50 -21.08 -11.32
N GLU A 42 -23.04 -21.98 -12.12
CA GLU A 42 -24.26 -22.71 -11.77
C GLU A 42 -24.11 -23.43 -10.44
N ARG A 43 -25.16 -23.42 -9.60
CA ARG A 43 -25.11 -23.99 -8.24
C ARG A 43 -24.69 -25.45 -8.22
N SER A 44 -25.01 -26.21 -9.24
CA SER A 44 -24.62 -27.62 -9.41
C SER A 44 -23.12 -27.81 -9.73
N GLN A 45 -22.43 -26.77 -10.14
CA GLN A 45 -21.01 -26.81 -10.51
C GLN A 45 -20.05 -26.43 -9.38
N PHE A 46 -20.57 -26.02 -8.23
CA PHE A 46 -19.70 -25.78 -7.07
C PHE A 46 -20.32 -26.31 -5.78
N GLN A 47 -19.46 -26.63 -4.82
CA GLN A 47 -19.87 -27.17 -3.53
C GLN A 47 -19.16 -26.42 -2.41
N LEU A 48 -19.93 -26.09 -1.36
CA LEU A 48 -19.40 -25.65 -0.07
C LEU A 48 -19.46 -26.82 0.92
N GLU A 49 -18.35 -27.09 1.56
CA GLU A 49 -18.23 -28.13 2.59
C GLU A 49 -17.71 -27.49 3.87
N VAL A 50 -18.41 -27.71 4.98
CA VAL A 50 -17.96 -27.29 6.31
C VAL A 50 -17.34 -28.48 7.02
N VAL A 51 -16.07 -28.38 7.37
CA VAL A 51 -15.36 -29.38 8.15
C VAL A 51 -15.07 -28.78 9.51
N VAL A 52 -15.56 -29.43 10.55
CA VAL A 52 -15.28 -29.05 11.95
C VAL A 52 -14.11 -29.91 12.42
N GLU A 53 -12.93 -29.33 12.59
CA GLU A 53 -11.82 -30.00 13.25
C GLU A 53 -11.98 -29.90 14.76
N ASN A 54 -11.85 -31.01 15.46
CA ASN A 54 -12.18 -31.14 16.89
C ASN A 54 -11.32 -30.28 17.83
N ASP A 55 -10.18 -29.73 17.38
CA ASP A 55 -9.22 -29.02 18.23
C ASP A 55 -9.17 -27.50 17.97
N SER A 56 -9.79 -27.01 16.91
CA SER A 56 -9.91 -25.58 16.63
C SER A 56 -11.39 -25.18 16.59
N ASN A 57 -11.81 -24.26 17.44
CA ASN A 57 -13.18 -23.68 17.41
C ASN A 57 -13.49 -22.89 16.11
N GLN A 58 -12.69 -23.05 15.07
CA GLN A 58 -12.84 -22.34 13.80
C GLN A 58 -13.26 -23.32 12.70
N PRO A 59 -14.40 -23.09 12.02
CA PRO A 59 -14.82 -23.95 10.93
C PRO A 59 -13.89 -23.80 9.74
N ILE A 60 -13.53 -24.94 9.13
CA ILE A 60 -12.93 -24.97 7.82
C ILE A 60 -14.05 -24.99 6.78
N VAL A 61 -14.09 -23.99 5.93
CA VAL A 61 -15.05 -23.93 4.82
C VAL A 61 -14.30 -24.11 3.51
N ASN A 62 -14.60 -25.19 2.82
CA ASN A 62 -14.00 -25.52 1.56
C ASN A 62 -14.95 -25.18 0.41
N LEU A 63 -14.40 -24.57 -0.64
CA LEU A 63 -15.06 -24.36 -1.91
C LEU A 63 -14.46 -25.28 -2.96
N SER A 64 -15.27 -26.08 -3.62
CA SER A 64 -14.91 -26.90 -4.77
C SER A 64 -15.67 -26.44 -6.01
N VAL A 65 -15.01 -26.47 -7.16
CA VAL A 65 -15.62 -26.11 -8.46
C VAL A 65 -15.39 -27.26 -9.43
N ALA A 66 -16.42 -27.66 -10.12
CA ALA A 66 -16.33 -28.73 -11.14
C ALA A 66 -15.33 -28.31 -12.23
N GLY A 67 -14.36 -29.18 -12.51
CA GLY A 67 -13.26 -28.90 -13.42
C GLY A 67 -12.14 -28.02 -12.85
N GLY A 68 -12.19 -27.70 -11.54
CA GLY A 68 -11.17 -26.94 -10.84
C GLY A 68 -11.21 -25.42 -11.06
N PHE A 69 -10.38 -24.71 -10.31
CA PHE A 69 -10.21 -23.26 -10.44
C PHE A 69 -9.29 -22.92 -11.61
N GLN A 70 -9.71 -22.01 -12.46
CA GLN A 70 -8.90 -21.56 -13.60
C GLN A 70 -7.88 -20.52 -13.16
N PRO A 71 -6.60 -20.65 -13.58
CA PRO A 71 -5.57 -19.66 -13.29
C PRO A 71 -5.95 -18.25 -13.79
N GLY A 72 -5.65 -17.22 -13.00
CA GLY A 72 -5.91 -15.83 -13.36
C GLY A 72 -7.34 -15.35 -13.13
N MET A 73 -8.31 -16.24 -12.96
CA MET A 73 -9.71 -15.85 -12.74
C MET A 73 -9.93 -15.31 -11.33
N LEU A 74 -10.77 -14.29 -11.23
CA LEU A 74 -11.34 -13.78 -10.00
C LEU A 74 -12.63 -14.57 -9.71
N TYR A 75 -12.66 -15.21 -8.54
CA TYR A 75 -13.87 -15.90 -8.05
C TYR A 75 -14.40 -15.13 -6.83
N GLU A 76 -15.71 -14.83 -6.85
CA GLU A 76 -16.40 -14.17 -5.74
C GLU A 76 -17.53 -15.05 -5.22
N LEU A 77 -17.36 -15.50 -3.98
CA LEU A 77 -18.34 -16.33 -3.27
C LEU A 77 -19.11 -15.47 -2.28
N VAL A 78 -20.45 -15.52 -2.35
CA VAL A 78 -21.35 -14.84 -1.43
C VAL A 78 -22.24 -15.88 -0.76
N TYR A 79 -22.28 -15.88 0.57
CA TYR A 79 -23.13 -16.75 1.36
C TYR A 79 -23.51 -16.10 2.68
N GLU A 80 -24.64 -16.50 3.25
CA GLU A 80 -25.05 -16.09 4.58
C GLU A 80 -24.28 -16.86 5.65
N ALA A 81 -23.65 -16.14 6.55
CA ALA A 81 -22.83 -16.69 7.63
C ALA A 81 -23.42 -16.40 9.01
N ARG A 82 -22.98 -17.19 10.00
CA ARG A 82 -23.33 -17.03 11.42
C ARG A 82 -22.08 -17.02 12.29
N ASN A 83 -22.26 -16.72 13.58
CA ASN A 83 -21.21 -16.77 14.61
C ASN A 83 -19.98 -15.92 14.24
N PRO A 84 -20.15 -14.59 13.98
CA PRO A 84 -18.99 -13.76 13.71
C PRO A 84 -18.04 -13.76 14.91
N VAL A 85 -16.75 -13.93 14.63
CA VAL A 85 -15.72 -13.74 15.65
C VAL A 85 -15.64 -12.27 16.03
N LEU A 86 -15.23 -12.00 17.27
CA LEU A 86 -14.92 -10.65 17.71
C LEU A 86 -13.65 -10.17 17.00
N ALA A 87 -13.82 -9.31 16.00
CA ALA A 87 -12.71 -8.68 15.29
C ALA A 87 -12.48 -7.27 15.84
N GLY A 88 -11.23 -6.78 15.72
CA GLY A 88 -10.85 -5.43 16.17
C GLY A 88 -10.45 -5.33 17.65
N ALA A 89 -10.68 -6.34 18.47
CA ALA A 89 -10.21 -6.38 19.85
C ALA A 89 -8.69 -6.17 19.97
N GLY A 90 -7.92 -6.52 18.95
CA GLY A 90 -6.48 -6.26 18.89
C GLY A 90 -6.11 -4.78 18.98
N MET A 91 -6.92 -3.87 18.47
CA MET A 91 -6.67 -2.42 18.62
C MET A 91 -6.85 -1.96 20.06
N ALA A 92 -7.88 -2.45 20.76
CA ALA A 92 -8.04 -2.20 22.19
C ALA A 92 -6.90 -2.81 23.00
N ALA A 93 -6.49 -4.05 22.69
CA ALA A 93 -5.35 -4.69 23.35
C ALA A 93 -4.04 -3.92 23.16
N ILE A 94 -3.77 -3.40 21.95
CA ILE A 94 -2.60 -2.54 21.69
C ILE A 94 -2.68 -1.26 22.53
N ARG A 95 -3.82 -0.58 22.52
CA ARG A 95 -4.07 0.62 23.32
C ARG A 95 -3.80 0.37 24.81
N ASP A 96 -4.43 -0.65 25.37
CA ASP A 96 -4.40 -0.92 26.81
C ASP A 96 -3.03 -1.42 27.25
N MET A 97 -2.38 -2.27 26.45
CA MET A 97 -1.01 -2.75 26.72
C MET A 97 0.01 -1.61 26.69
N VAL A 98 -0.04 -0.75 25.67
CA VAL A 98 0.88 0.39 25.58
C VAL A 98 0.61 1.40 26.69
N SER A 99 -0.65 1.65 27.02
CA SER A 99 -1.03 2.50 28.15
C SER A 99 -0.52 1.96 29.49
N ALA A 100 -0.67 0.65 29.74
CA ALA A 100 -0.14 0.00 30.94
C ALA A 100 1.39 0.09 31.02
N ILE A 101 2.11 -0.19 29.92
CA ILE A 101 3.58 -0.08 29.86
C ILE A 101 4.04 1.36 30.13
N ARG A 102 3.33 2.34 29.54
CA ARG A 102 3.74 3.75 29.62
C ARG A 102 3.43 4.38 30.98
N PHE A 103 2.27 4.07 31.53
CA PHE A 103 1.74 4.78 32.71
C PHE A 103 1.72 3.94 33.98
N GLY A 104 1.90 2.62 33.88
CA GLY A 104 2.13 1.74 35.04
C GLY A 104 0.97 1.56 35.98
N ASP A 105 -0.28 1.90 35.58
CA ASP A 105 -1.42 2.08 36.52
C ASP A 105 -1.77 0.82 37.34
N ASP A 106 -1.66 -0.40 36.74
CA ASP A 106 -2.05 -1.65 37.40
C ASP A 106 -0.98 -2.76 37.39
N ALA A 107 0.18 -2.52 36.79
CA ALA A 107 1.25 -3.50 36.57
C ALA A 107 2.65 -2.94 36.83
N ALA A 108 2.76 -1.89 37.63
CA ALA A 108 3.99 -1.15 37.85
C ALA A 108 5.15 -2.02 38.34
N ASP A 109 4.88 -2.97 39.24
CA ASP A 109 5.91 -3.84 39.82
C ASP A 109 6.42 -4.87 38.79
N GLU A 110 5.52 -5.48 38.01
CA GLU A 110 5.86 -6.45 36.98
C GLU A 110 6.58 -5.78 35.79
N LEU A 111 6.13 -4.61 35.38
CA LEU A 111 6.76 -3.85 34.29
C LEU A 111 8.15 -3.32 34.68
N SER A 112 8.31 -2.89 35.94
CA SER A 112 9.60 -2.48 36.49
C SER A 112 10.60 -3.65 36.51
N GLN A 113 10.17 -4.86 36.82
CA GLN A 113 11.01 -6.07 36.75
C GLN A 113 11.47 -6.41 35.34
N LEU A 114 10.68 -5.99 34.33
CA LEU A 114 11.04 -6.13 32.91
C LEU A 114 11.91 -4.97 32.38
N GLY A 115 12.26 -3.99 33.22
CA GLY A 115 13.01 -2.79 32.83
C GLY A 115 12.19 -1.83 31.96
N LEU A 116 10.87 -1.87 32.03
CA LEU A 116 9.95 -1.01 31.28
C LEU A 116 9.43 0.17 32.13
N SER A 117 10.22 0.64 33.10
CA SER A 117 9.94 1.87 33.85
C SER A 117 10.39 3.10 33.06
N ASP A 118 9.74 4.24 33.34
CA ASP A 118 10.15 5.56 32.81
C ASP A 118 10.05 5.72 31.30
N ILE A 119 9.02 5.17 30.67
CA ILE A 119 8.74 5.36 29.24
C ILE A 119 8.17 6.77 29.01
N GLU A 120 8.98 7.67 28.48
CA GLU A 120 8.61 9.06 28.20
C GLU A 120 7.77 9.21 26.94
N SER A 121 8.08 8.42 25.90
CA SER A 121 7.40 8.49 24.60
C SER A 121 7.23 7.13 23.94
N THR A 122 6.21 7.02 23.10
CA THR A 122 5.88 5.80 22.36
C THR A 122 5.64 6.09 20.88
N VAL A 123 6.17 5.23 20.02
CA VAL A 123 6.00 5.33 18.57
C VAL A 123 5.44 4.01 18.02
N ALA A 124 4.38 4.11 17.22
CA ALA A 124 3.85 2.99 16.48
C ALA A 124 4.41 2.97 15.05
N TRP A 125 5.01 1.85 14.65
CA TRP A 125 5.48 1.61 13.30
C TRP A 125 4.71 0.45 12.67
N GLY A 126 4.15 0.64 11.48
CA GLY A 126 3.39 -0.41 10.80
C GLY A 126 3.65 -0.45 9.29
N ASN A 127 4.08 -1.60 8.78
CA ASN A 127 4.30 -1.80 7.35
C ASN A 127 3.06 -2.39 6.68
N SER A 128 2.69 -1.88 5.50
CA SER A 128 1.66 -2.44 4.64
C SER A 128 0.31 -2.60 5.37
N GLN A 129 -0.13 -3.82 5.62
CA GLN A 129 -1.36 -4.09 6.36
C GLN A 129 -1.33 -3.51 7.79
N SER A 130 -0.18 -3.58 8.47
CA SER A 130 -0.02 -2.95 9.79
C SER A 130 -0.05 -1.43 9.70
N GLY A 131 0.44 -0.82 8.61
CA GLY A 131 0.27 0.61 8.35
C GLY A 131 -1.20 1.01 8.18
N ARG A 132 -2.00 0.18 7.50
CA ARG A 132 -3.46 0.39 7.41
C ARG A 132 -4.16 0.20 8.75
N LEU A 133 -3.68 -0.75 9.57
CA LEU A 133 -4.17 -0.90 10.95
C LEU A 133 -3.91 0.36 11.76
N LEU A 134 -2.72 0.96 11.65
CA LEU A 134 -2.41 2.21 12.35
C LEU A 134 -3.29 3.38 11.87
N ARG A 135 -3.59 3.46 10.58
CA ARG A 135 -4.54 4.46 10.05
C ARG A 135 -5.93 4.26 10.64
N GLN A 136 -6.42 3.03 10.69
CA GLN A 136 -7.72 2.71 11.30
C GLN A 136 -7.71 2.90 12.82
N PHE A 137 -6.62 2.58 13.50
CA PHE A 137 -6.43 2.82 14.94
C PHE A 137 -6.63 4.29 15.29
N MET A 138 -6.02 5.20 14.54
CA MET A 138 -6.23 6.65 14.70
C MET A 138 -7.67 7.05 14.39
N PHE A 139 -8.23 6.56 13.27
CA PHE A 139 -9.59 6.88 12.83
C PHE A 139 -10.65 6.40 13.82
N ASP A 140 -10.50 5.21 14.37
CA ASP A 140 -11.43 4.66 15.36
C ASP A 140 -11.25 5.25 16.78
N GLY A 141 -10.21 6.10 17.00
CA GLY A 141 -9.99 6.85 18.24
C GLY A 141 -9.20 6.09 19.30
N PHE A 142 -8.51 5.00 18.92
CA PHE A 142 -7.74 4.20 19.89
C PHE A 142 -6.45 4.87 20.38
N ASN A 143 -6.08 6.05 19.86
CA ASN A 143 -4.96 6.80 20.41
C ASN A 143 -5.29 7.53 21.71
N GLU A 144 -6.51 7.40 22.19
CA GLU A 144 -6.96 7.78 23.52
C GLU A 144 -7.16 6.51 24.37
N ASP A 145 -6.53 6.47 25.56
CA ASP A 145 -6.75 5.38 26.52
C ASP A 145 -8.02 5.59 27.36
N LEU A 146 -8.33 4.64 28.22
CA LEU A 146 -9.52 4.70 29.07
C LEU A 146 -9.50 5.85 30.11
N ASN A 147 -8.34 6.47 30.33
CA ASN A 147 -8.14 7.60 31.23
C ASN A 147 -8.00 8.94 30.48
N GLY A 148 -8.27 8.98 29.16
CA GLY A 148 -8.16 10.17 28.34
C GLY A 148 -6.73 10.56 27.97
N ARG A 149 -5.74 9.65 28.13
CA ARG A 149 -4.34 9.92 27.85
C ARG A 149 -3.94 9.47 26.44
N LYS A 150 -2.93 10.12 25.87
CA LYS A 150 -2.38 9.78 24.56
C LYS A 150 -1.57 8.47 24.62
N VAL A 151 -1.91 7.50 23.79
CA VAL A 151 -1.24 6.19 23.71
C VAL A 151 0.07 6.30 22.95
N PHE A 152 0.05 6.80 21.72
CA PHE A 152 1.25 7.00 20.90
C PHE A 152 1.50 8.48 20.66
N ASP A 153 2.74 8.91 20.87
CA ASP A 153 3.20 10.27 20.52
C ASP A 153 3.53 10.39 19.03
N GLY A 154 4.00 9.30 18.43
CA GLY A 154 4.28 9.18 17.00
C GLY A 154 3.64 7.97 16.36
N VAL A 155 3.18 8.11 15.11
CA VAL A 155 2.62 7.01 14.32
C VAL A 155 3.19 7.05 12.91
N ILE A 156 3.76 5.94 12.46
CA ILE A 156 4.43 5.82 11.15
C ILE A 156 3.76 4.72 10.32
N PRO A 157 2.73 5.04 9.54
CA PRO A 157 2.19 4.13 8.53
C PRO A 157 3.15 4.06 7.34
N VAL A 158 3.75 2.89 7.09
CA VAL A 158 4.68 2.67 5.98
C VAL A 158 4.00 1.82 4.92
N ILE A 159 4.06 2.25 3.64
CA ILE A 159 3.49 1.54 2.48
C ILE A 159 2.03 1.08 2.70
N ALA A 160 1.25 1.92 3.36
CA ALA A 160 -0.15 1.63 3.68
C ALA A 160 -1.09 1.85 2.48
N GLY A 161 -0.75 2.81 1.60
CA GLY A 161 -1.66 3.33 0.58
C GLY A 161 -2.79 4.17 1.16
N GLY A 162 -3.87 4.37 0.41
CA GLY A 162 -4.97 5.27 0.78
C GLY A 162 -5.96 4.71 1.79
N GLY A 163 -6.11 3.40 1.85
CA GLY A 163 -7.24 2.79 2.54
C GLY A 163 -7.01 2.34 3.98
N PHE A 164 -8.04 1.69 4.49
CA PHE A 164 -8.04 0.96 5.74
C PHE A 164 -7.91 -0.55 5.52
N GLY A 165 -7.86 -1.33 6.61
CA GLY A 165 -8.22 -2.74 6.62
C GLY A 165 -9.64 -2.93 7.18
N MET A 166 -10.12 -4.17 7.17
CA MET A 166 -11.40 -4.55 7.77
C MET A 166 -11.17 -5.12 9.17
N PHE A 167 -10.46 -4.37 10.03
CA PHE A 167 -10.00 -4.88 11.34
C PHE A 167 -11.06 -4.83 12.42
N ASN A 168 -12.04 -3.93 12.29
CA ASN A 168 -13.02 -3.65 13.34
C ASN A 168 -14.48 -3.68 12.80
N ASN A 169 -14.81 -4.72 12.05
CA ASN A 169 -16.14 -4.88 11.48
C ASN A 169 -16.71 -6.25 11.80
N ARG A 170 -18.03 -6.31 11.96
CA ARG A 170 -18.71 -7.58 12.10
C ARG A 170 -18.54 -8.43 10.84
N PHE A 171 -18.24 -9.71 10.99
CA PHE A 171 -17.82 -10.59 9.89
C PHE A 171 -16.58 -10.06 9.14
N ALA A 172 -15.68 -9.40 9.85
CA ALA A 172 -14.46 -8.86 9.28
C ALA A 172 -13.59 -9.96 8.63
N MET A 173 -12.92 -9.59 7.56
CA MET A 173 -11.88 -10.39 6.91
C MET A 173 -10.58 -9.58 6.90
N PRO A 174 -9.95 -9.36 8.07
CA PRO A 174 -8.89 -8.35 8.23
C PRO A 174 -7.63 -8.65 7.40
N THR A 175 -7.39 -9.91 7.08
CA THR A 175 -6.26 -10.32 6.24
C THR A 175 -6.58 -10.30 4.73
N ARG A 176 -7.85 -10.15 4.37
CA ARG A 176 -8.27 -10.09 2.97
C ARG A 176 -7.94 -8.71 2.39
N THR A 177 -7.03 -8.65 1.47
CA THR A 177 -6.66 -7.44 0.78
C THR A 177 -6.67 -7.66 -0.72
N ASN A 178 -7.10 -6.65 -1.44
CA ASN A 178 -7.15 -6.66 -2.89
C ASN A 178 -6.15 -5.69 -3.42
N GLY A 179 -4.98 -6.11 -3.68
CA GLY A 179 -3.96 -5.22 -4.14
C GLY A 179 -4.05 -4.82 -5.62
N GLN A 180 -4.82 -5.51 -6.42
CA GLN A 180 -4.75 -5.37 -7.87
C GLN A 180 -6.10 -5.23 -8.59
N HIS A 181 -7.21 -5.31 -7.87
CA HIS A 181 -8.53 -5.03 -8.42
C HIS A 181 -9.38 -4.26 -7.43
N SER A 182 -10.18 -3.34 -7.92
CA SER A 182 -10.96 -2.40 -7.13
C SER A 182 -12.42 -2.81 -6.97
N ASN A 183 -12.95 -3.54 -7.93
CA ASN A 183 -14.36 -3.95 -7.93
C ASN A 183 -14.53 -5.29 -7.21
N HIS A 184 -14.83 -5.26 -5.93
CA HIS A 184 -15.06 -6.43 -5.07
C HIS A 184 -16.26 -6.24 -4.14
N LEU A 185 -16.78 -7.34 -3.59
CA LEU A 185 -18.08 -7.38 -2.87
C LEU A 185 -17.96 -7.30 -1.35
N TYR A 186 -16.82 -6.96 -0.79
CA TYR A 186 -16.68 -6.78 0.66
C TYR A 186 -16.02 -5.43 1.00
N PRO A 187 -16.33 -4.86 2.18
CA PRO A 187 -15.81 -3.56 2.58
C PRO A 187 -14.28 -3.55 2.65
N ASN A 188 -13.65 -2.55 2.04
CA ASN A 188 -12.21 -2.32 2.12
C ASN A 188 -11.92 -0.89 1.62
N ASP A 189 -10.82 -0.29 2.07
CA ASP A 189 -10.33 1.00 1.57
C ASP A 189 -11.41 2.09 1.48
N LEU A 190 -12.05 2.39 2.62
CA LEU A 190 -13.19 3.30 2.71
C LEU A 190 -12.77 4.73 3.07
N PHE A 191 -13.64 5.70 2.73
CA PHE A 191 -13.53 7.08 3.22
C PHE A 191 -13.62 7.14 4.77
N PRO A 192 -12.84 8.03 5.45
CA PRO A 192 -11.95 9.06 4.93
C PRO A 192 -10.55 8.54 4.57
N PHE A 193 -9.88 9.24 3.65
CA PHE A 193 -8.53 8.88 3.20
C PHE A 193 -7.45 9.82 3.75
N THR A 194 -7.80 11.08 3.99
CA THR A 194 -6.88 12.17 4.38
C THR A 194 -6.75 12.32 5.89
N TYR A 195 -5.61 12.85 6.32
CA TYR A 195 -5.38 13.17 7.74
C TYR A 195 -6.09 14.46 8.16
N GLY A 196 -6.22 15.44 7.26
CA GLY A 196 -7.09 16.60 7.39
C GLY A 196 -8.51 16.28 6.94
N GLU A 197 -9.42 17.21 7.17
CA GLU A 197 -10.82 17.09 6.74
C GLU A 197 -10.94 17.04 5.22
N SER A 198 -11.80 16.15 4.74
CA SER A 198 -12.22 16.08 3.34
C SER A 198 -13.68 15.66 3.27
N THR A 199 -14.34 15.96 2.15
CA THR A 199 -15.76 15.64 1.94
C THR A 199 -15.90 14.51 0.93
N ASP A 200 -16.62 13.46 1.31
CA ASP A 200 -16.97 12.36 0.43
C ASP A 200 -17.94 12.83 -0.65
N PRO A 201 -17.58 12.73 -1.94
CA PRO A 201 -18.42 13.22 -3.04
C PRO A 201 -19.73 12.43 -3.21
N PHE A 202 -19.81 11.22 -2.67
CA PHE A 202 -20.96 10.33 -2.85
C PHE A 202 -21.99 10.48 -1.72
N THR A 203 -21.54 10.76 -0.51
CA THR A 203 -22.41 10.88 0.68
C THR A 203 -22.54 12.30 1.21
N GLY A 204 -21.65 13.22 0.82
CA GLY A 204 -21.56 14.56 1.40
C GLY A 204 -20.99 14.59 2.83
N ARG A 205 -20.56 13.44 3.37
CA ARG A 205 -19.96 13.38 4.71
C ARG A 205 -18.57 13.99 4.72
N THR A 206 -18.32 14.89 5.67
CA THR A 206 -16.98 15.42 5.95
C THR A 206 -16.35 14.66 7.13
N ASP A 207 -15.11 14.20 6.96
CA ASP A 207 -14.41 13.42 7.98
C ASP A 207 -12.90 13.46 7.77
N SER A 208 -12.12 12.93 8.73
CA SER A 208 -10.66 12.83 8.66
C SER A 208 -10.13 11.67 9.49
N ILE A 209 -8.92 11.19 9.16
CA ILE A 209 -8.24 10.15 9.95
C ILE A 209 -7.97 10.61 11.40
N LEU A 210 -7.71 11.89 11.60
CA LEU A 210 -7.36 12.45 12.91
C LEU A 210 -8.56 13.06 13.67
N GLY A 211 -9.77 12.95 13.12
CA GLY A 211 -10.94 13.63 13.69
C GLY A 211 -11.21 13.28 15.16
N LYS A 212 -11.22 12.00 15.51
CA LYS A 212 -11.44 11.55 16.90
C LYS A 212 -10.28 11.92 17.83
N ALA A 213 -9.04 11.75 17.35
CA ALA A 213 -7.87 12.14 18.14
C ALA A 213 -7.82 13.66 18.41
N ARG A 214 -8.32 14.50 17.48
CA ARG A 214 -8.48 15.95 17.73
C ARG A 214 -9.54 16.23 18.79
N ALA A 215 -10.67 15.54 18.73
CA ALA A 215 -11.74 15.72 19.69
C ALA A 215 -11.30 15.36 21.12
N SER A 216 -10.42 14.39 21.28
CA SER A 216 -9.87 13.95 22.58
C SER A 216 -8.52 14.59 22.95
N SER A 217 -7.97 15.47 22.11
CA SER A 217 -6.64 16.08 22.29
C SER A 217 -5.49 15.06 22.37
N THR A 218 -5.64 13.92 21.68
CA THR A 218 -4.64 12.83 21.64
C THR A 218 -3.98 12.68 20.26
N VAL A 219 -3.92 13.75 19.46
CA VAL A 219 -3.31 13.73 18.13
C VAL A 219 -1.83 13.35 18.24
N PRO A 220 -1.38 12.30 17.53
CA PRO A 220 0.04 11.97 17.44
C PRO A 220 0.72 12.78 16.35
N LYS A 221 2.04 12.86 16.39
CA LYS A 221 2.84 13.21 15.20
C LYS A 221 2.77 12.05 14.22
N VAL A 222 2.57 12.33 12.92
CA VAL A 222 2.38 11.29 11.90
C VAL A 222 3.43 11.45 10.80
N MET A 223 4.10 10.36 10.43
CA MET A 223 4.90 10.26 9.21
C MET A 223 4.33 9.17 8.31
N HIS A 224 3.59 9.56 7.29
CA HIS A 224 3.13 8.61 6.27
C HIS A 224 4.22 8.43 5.22
N ILE A 225 4.74 7.22 5.11
CA ILE A 225 5.79 6.85 4.15
C ILE A 225 5.20 5.87 3.15
N GLN A 226 5.31 6.15 1.86
CA GLN A 226 4.88 5.22 0.84
C GLN A 226 5.83 5.22 -0.36
N THR A 227 5.73 4.20 -1.20
CA THR A 227 6.49 4.08 -2.44
C THR A 227 5.63 4.46 -3.65
N SER A 228 6.26 4.59 -4.82
CA SER A 228 5.52 4.84 -6.06
C SER A 228 4.57 3.70 -6.43
N ASN A 229 4.80 2.48 -5.93
CA ASN A 229 3.92 1.33 -6.17
C ASN A 229 2.51 1.56 -5.59
N GLU A 230 2.40 2.15 -4.38
CA GLU A 230 1.11 2.39 -3.74
C GLU A 230 0.18 3.28 -4.58
N TYR A 231 0.72 4.16 -5.41
CA TYR A 231 -0.09 4.98 -6.32
C TYR A 231 -0.80 4.15 -7.38
N TRP A 232 -0.18 3.05 -7.83
CA TRP A 232 -0.75 2.16 -8.85
C TRP A 232 -1.64 1.06 -8.26
N VAL A 233 -1.31 0.55 -7.07
CA VAL A 233 -1.92 -0.68 -6.54
C VAL A 233 -2.73 -0.50 -5.26
N ARG A 234 -2.68 0.69 -4.61
CA ARG A 234 -3.28 0.92 -3.29
C ARG A 234 -3.89 2.31 -3.10
N GLY A 235 -4.21 3.03 -4.19
CA GLY A 235 -4.79 4.36 -4.12
C GLY A 235 -3.93 5.38 -3.37
N GLY A 236 -2.60 5.32 -3.57
CA GLY A 236 -1.61 6.10 -2.81
C GLY A 236 -1.73 7.62 -2.92
N SER A 237 -2.49 8.16 -3.87
CA SER A 237 -2.77 9.60 -3.94
C SER A 237 -3.82 10.06 -2.92
N LEU A 238 -4.77 9.21 -2.57
CA LEU A 238 -5.92 9.57 -1.73
C LEU A 238 -5.58 10.14 -0.34
N PRO A 239 -4.49 9.74 0.34
CA PRO A 239 -4.12 10.36 1.62
C PRO A 239 -3.74 11.84 1.54
N HIS A 240 -3.42 12.35 0.35
CA HIS A 240 -2.96 13.73 0.13
C HIS A 240 -3.68 14.45 -1.02
N THR A 241 -4.81 13.91 -1.49
CA THR A 241 -5.73 14.58 -2.43
C THR A 241 -7.15 14.56 -1.89
N ASN A 242 -8.01 15.43 -2.42
CA ASN A 242 -9.44 15.26 -2.22
C ASN A 242 -9.91 13.94 -2.90
N PRO A 243 -11.04 13.35 -2.47
CA PRO A 243 -11.52 12.08 -3.02
C PRO A 243 -11.89 12.13 -4.51
N GLN A 244 -12.11 13.33 -5.05
CA GLN A 244 -12.35 13.56 -6.48
C GLN A 244 -11.07 13.61 -7.32
N GLY A 245 -9.88 13.68 -6.69
CA GLY A 245 -8.58 13.78 -7.36
C GLY A 245 -8.44 15.06 -8.21
N THR A 246 -8.99 16.16 -7.74
CA THR A 246 -8.97 17.48 -8.42
C THR A 246 -8.13 18.52 -7.70
N GLU A 247 -7.87 18.31 -6.41
CA GLU A 247 -7.14 19.23 -5.54
C GLU A 247 -6.25 18.46 -4.57
N ASP A 248 -5.13 19.07 -4.18
CA ASP A 248 -4.29 18.58 -3.10
C ASP A 248 -4.98 18.78 -1.76
N ALA A 249 -4.92 17.79 -0.88
CA ALA A 249 -5.43 17.91 0.48
C ALA A 249 -4.44 18.70 1.35
N VAL A 250 -4.98 19.50 2.25
CA VAL A 250 -4.17 20.21 3.25
C VAL A 250 -3.70 19.19 4.29
N LEU A 251 -2.38 19.01 4.42
CA LEU A 251 -1.80 18.21 5.48
C LEU A 251 -1.75 19.04 6.77
N PRO A 252 -2.26 18.50 7.89
CA PRO A 252 -2.09 19.12 9.22
C PRO A 252 -0.61 19.27 9.59
N GLU A 253 -0.29 20.21 10.47
CA GLU A 253 1.10 20.49 10.88
C GLU A 253 1.77 19.31 11.59
N GLU A 254 0.97 18.46 12.23
CA GLU A 254 1.43 17.24 12.89
C GLU A 254 1.75 16.10 11.90
N VAL A 255 1.51 16.31 10.60
CA VAL A 255 1.66 15.28 9.57
C VAL A 255 2.82 15.61 8.64
N ARG A 256 3.65 14.60 8.38
CA ARG A 256 4.61 14.59 7.27
C ARG A 256 4.26 13.45 6.33
N PHE A 257 4.43 13.72 5.04
CA PHE A 257 4.14 12.75 3.99
C PHE A 257 5.37 12.60 3.08
N TYR A 258 5.83 11.36 2.91
CA TYR A 258 6.99 11.05 2.09
C TYR A 258 6.65 9.99 1.05
N SER A 259 6.85 10.33 -0.23
CA SER A 259 6.77 9.41 -1.34
C SER A 259 8.18 9.03 -1.77
N ILE A 260 8.52 7.74 -1.68
CA ILE A 260 9.83 7.23 -2.11
C ILE A 260 9.71 6.79 -3.56
N GLY A 261 10.31 7.58 -4.45
CA GLY A 261 10.18 7.43 -5.89
C GLY A 261 10.92 6.23 -6.47
N GLY A 262 10.46 5.76 -7.65
CA GLY A 262 11.07 4.65 -8.37
C GLY A 262 11.04 3.32 -7.61
N SER A 263 10.13 3.12 -6.68
CA SER A 263 10.16 2.00 -5.73
C SER A 263 8.94 1.09 -5.87
N GLN A 264 9.16 -0.20 -5.66
CA GLN A 264 8.10 -1.18 -5.44
C GLN A 264 7.71 -1.25 -3.96
N HIS A 265 6.65 -1.99 -3.62
CA HIS A 265 6.14 -2.13 -2.26
C HIS A 265 7.20 -2.61 -1.26
N GLY A 266 7.87 -3.71 -1.52
CA GLY A 266 8.97 -4.19 -0.68
C GLY A 266 10.29 -3.56 -1.11
N SER A 267 11.14 -3.19 -0.13
CA SER A 267 12.49 -2.70 -0.44
C SER A 267 13.31 -3.75 -1.18
N GLY A 268 13.98 -3.33 -2.25
CA GLY A 268 14.96 -4.15 -2.93
C GLY A 268 16.29 -4.22 -2.18
N ASN A 269 17.28 -4.86 -2.79
CA ASN A 269 18.64 -5.00 -2.28
C ASN A 269 19.70 -4.31 -3.17
N GLY A 270 19.27 -3.48 -4.10
CA GLY A 270 20.13 -2.77 -5.04
C GLY A 270 20.47 -3.55 -6.33
N LEU A 271 20.16 -4.84 -6.39
CA LEU A 271 20.49 -5.69 -7.54
C LEU A 271 19.20 -6.21 -8.24
N PRO A 272 19.10 -6.11 -9.57
CA PRO A 272 17.96 -6.65 -10.28
C PRO A 272 17.92 -8.20 -10.14
N SER A 273 16.71 -8.74 -10.03
CA SER A 273 16.48 -10.18 -9.95
C SER A 273 15.40 -10.61 -10.93
N ALA A 274 15.41 -11.89 -11.30
CA ALA A 274 14.39 -12.44 -12.18
C ALA A 274 12.98 -12.24 -11.57
N ALA A 275 12.01 -11.89 -12.42
CA ALA A 275 10.63 -11.82 -12.00
C ALA A 275 10.03 -13.22 -11.91
N THR A 276 9.51 -13.59 -10.74
CA THR A 276 8.78 -14.85 -10.56
C THR A 276 7.28 -14.69 -10.75
N SER A 277 6.76 -13.47 -10.59
CA SER A 277 5.32 -13.16 -10.65
C SER A 277 4.97 -12.04 -11.64
N GLY A 278 5.97 -11.39 -12.24
CA GLY A 278 5.81 -10.28 -13.18
C GLY A 278 6.43 -10.54 -14.55
N GLN A 279 6.10 -9.70 -15.53
CA GLN A 279 6.66 -9.74 -16.89
C GLN A 279 8.05 -9.08 -16.98
N LEU A 280 8.33 -8.11 -16.11
CA LEU A 280 9.61 -7.41 -16.04
C LEU A 280 10.46 -7.98 -14.90
N PRO A 281 11.81 -7.91 -14.98
CA PRO A 281 12.68 -8.14 -13.83
C PRO A 281 12.22 -7.31 -12.62
N ARG A 282 12.44 -7.84 -11.42
CA ARG A 282 11.98 -7.20 -10.19
C ARG A 282 12.75 -5.91 -9.93
N ASN A 283 12.05 -4.86 -9.51
CA ASN A 283 12.61 -3.57 -9.15
C ASN A 283 13.57 -3.72 -7.94
N PRO A 284 14.88 -3.37 -8.11
CA PRO A 284 15.88 -3.55 -7.06
C PRO A 284 15.98 -2.38 -6.08
N ASN A 285 15.18 -1.32 -6.23
CA ASN A 285 15.36 -0.10 -5.46
C ASN A 285 15.31 -0.34 -3.96
N MET A 286 16.40 0.00 -3.28
CA MET A 286 16.56 -0.16 -1.84
C MET A 286 16.12 1.13 -1.13
N TRP A 287 14.91 1.14 -0.59
CA TRP A 287 14.32 2.31 0.06
C TRP A 287 14.28 2.23 1.59
N ALA A 288 14.44 1.04 2.17
CA ALA A 288 14.36 0.85 3.62
C ALA A 288 15.29 1.79 4.43
N PRO A 289 16.54 2.06 4.03
CA PRO A 289 17.40 2.99 4.76
C PRO A 289 16.83 4.41 4.90
N ILE A 290 16.03 4.88 3.95
CA ILE A 290 15.32 6.16 4.05
C ILE A 290 14.23 6.08 5.11
N ALA A 291 13.43 5.02 5.11
CA ALA A 291 12.38 4.83 6.11
C ALA A 291 12.96 4.70 7.53
N ASP A 292 14.07 3.95 7.69
CA ASP A 292 14.77 3.82 8.96
C ASP A 292 15.33 5.17 9.45
N SER A 293 15.82 6.00 8.53
CA SER A 293 16.29 7.35 8.84
C SER A 293 15.15 8.27 9.30
N LEU A 294 13.99 8.15 8.70
CA LEU A 294 12.78 8.88 9.09
C LEU A 294 12.24 8.43 10.47
N LEU A 295 12.46 7.17 10.87
CA LEU A 295 12.15 6.72 12.23
C LEU A 295 13.00 7.49 13.27
N VAL A 296 14.29 7.67 13.01
CA VAL A 296 15.15 8.48 13.87
C VAL A 296 14.71 9.95 13.89
N ALA A 297 14.30 10.49 12.74
CA ALA A 297 13.75 11.84 12.66
C ALA A 297 12.41 11.99 13.43
N MET A 298 11.58 10.93 13.51
CA MET A 298 10.39 10.92 14.35
C MET A 298 10.74 11.01 15.83
N TYR A 299 11.76 10.25 16.27
CA TYR A 299 12.22 10.35 17.63
C TYR A 299 12.69 11.77 17.98
N ASP A 300 13.52 12.38 17.13
CA ASP A 300 13.98 13.76 17.30
C ASP A 300 12.80 14.76 17.34
N TRP A 301 11.80 14.54 16.53
CA TRP A 301 10.60 15.39 16.50
C TRP A 301 9.78 15.30 17.80
N ILE A 302 9.68 14.12 18.39
CA ILE A 302 8.93 13.91 19.65
C ILE A 302 9.75 14.39 20.85
N ALA A 303 10.98 13.91 20.97
CA ALA A 303 11.81 14.10 22.17
C ALA A 303 12.48 15.48 22.24
N ASN A 304 12.82 16.06 21.09
CA ASN A 304 13.63 17.29 20.98
C ASN A 304 12.90 18.44 20.30
N ASP A 305 11.64 18.25 19.92
CA ASP A 305 10.83 19.18 19.10
C ASP A 305 11.56 19.66 17.82
N LYS A 306 12.49 18.84 17.32
CA LYS A 306 13.26 19.10 16.11
C LYS A 306 12.44 18.66 14.90
N ALA A 307 12.00 19.65 14.10
CA ALA A 307 11.20 19.36 12.90
C ALA A 307 11.93 18.37 11.98
N PRO A 308 11.24 17.32 11.49
CA PRO A 308 11.81 16.37 10.54
C PRO A 308 11.98 17.03 9.16
N PRO A 309 12.64 16.37 8.20
CA PRO A 309 12.68 16.84 6.81
C PRO A 309 11.29 17.27 6.30
N PRO A 310 11.21 18.26 5.41
CA PRO A 310 9.94 18.66 4.81
C PRO A 310 9.24 17.49 4.12
N SER A 311 7.90 17.49 4.10
CA SER A 311 7.15 16.55 3.28
C SER A 311 7.58 16.63 1.82
N ARG A 312 7.72 15.47 1.16
CA ARG A 312 8.08 15.39 -0.25
C ARG A 312 7.25 14.32 -0.94
N TYR A 313 6.30 14.75 -1.74
CA TYR A 313 5.33 13.91 -2.45
C TYR A 313 4.79 14.64 -3.67
N PRO A 314 4.34 13.93 -4.72
CA PRO A 314 3.80 14.56 -5.92
C PRO A 314 2.46 15.25 -5.64
N GLN A 315 2.22 16.38 -6.29
CA GLN A 315 1.05 17.24 -6.09
C GLN A 315 0.33 17.52 -7.42
N ILE A 316 -0.99 17.77 -7.32
CA ILE A 316 -1.80 18.20 -8.47
C ILE A 316 -1.43 19.62 -8.86
N ALA A 317 -1.23 20.50 -7.89
CA ALA A 317 -0.98 21.91 -8.08
C ALA A 317 0.27 22.23 -8.92
N ASP A 318 1.33 21.42 -8.78
CA ASP A 318 2.56 21.57 -9.57
C ASP A 318 2.59 20.66 -10.81
N GLY A 319 1.54 19.88 -10.99
CA GLY A 319 1.39 18.94 -12.10
C GLY A 319 2.28 17.69 -11.98
N SER A 320 2.89 17.41 -10.85
CA SER A 320 3.68 16.20 -10.63
C SER A 320 2.83 14.99 -10.26
N LEU A 321 1.55 15.18 -9.97
CA LEU A 321 0.55 14.12 -9.77
C LEU A 321 -0.48 14.20 -10.90
N VAL A 322 -0.65 13.10 -11.64
CA VAL A 322 -1.43 13.08 -12.88
C VAL A 322 -2.34 11.86 -12.98
N PRO A 323 -3.42 11.89 -13.80
CA PRO A 323 -4.16 10.70 -14.16
C PRO A 323 -3.26 9.70 -14.90
N ALA A 324 -3.35 8.41 -14.54
CA ALA A 324 -2.64 7.36 -15.27
C ALA A 324 -3.16 7.21 -16.70
N HIS A 325 -4.47 7.39 -16.89
CA HIS A 325 -5.12 7.30 -18.20
C HIS A 325 -5.96 8.53 -18.51
N ILE A 326 -5.99 8.93 -19.78
CA ILE A 326 -6.84 9.98 -20.33
C ILE A 326 -7.55 9.38 -21.55
N ASP A 327 -8.88 9.46 -21.58
CA ASP A 327 -9.73 8.91 -22.65
C ASP A 327 -9.38 7.44 -23.01
N GLY A 328 -9.16 6.62 -21.98
CA GLY A 328 -8.84 5.18 -22.11
C GLY A 328 -7.41 4.88 -22.62
N ARG A 329 -6.55 5.88 -22.74
CA ARG A 329 -5.15 5.72 -23.15
C ARG A 329 -4.21 6.08 -22.02
N ILE A 330 -3.06 5.40 -21.95
CA ILE A 330 -2.00 5.77 -21.01
C ILE A 330 -1.59 7.23 -21.23
N ASN A 331 -1.56 7.99 -20.15
CA ASN A 331 -1.08 9.37 -20.16
C ASN A 331 0.45 9.38 -20.30
N SER A 332 0.98 10.07 -21.30
CA SER A 332 2.43 10.16 -21.53
C SER A 332 3.20 10.77 -20.35
N ARG A 333 2.53 11.56 -19.50
CA ARG A 333 3.13 12.08 -18.26
C ARG A 333 3.22 11.02 -17.15
N ALA A 334 2.37 9.99 -17.19
CA ALA A 334 2.42 8.86 -16.26
C ALA A 334 3.36 7.75 -16.76
N TRP A 335 3.46 7.60 -18.08
CA TRP A 335 4.33 6.61 -18.72
C TRP A 335 4.58 6.95 -20.20
N ASN A 336 5.83 7.14 -20.58
CA ASN A 336 6.22 7.23 -21.98
C ASN A 336 6.30 5.83 -22.58
N GLN A 337 5.65 5.63 -23.73
CA GLN A 337 5.60 4.33 -24.39
C GLN A 337 7.00 3.81 -24.72
N LEU A 338 7.28 2.57 -24.37
CA LEU A 338 8.49 1.84 -24.73
C LEU A 338 8.14 0.65 -25.61
N SER A 339 8.95 0.42 -26.66
CA SER A 339 8.78 -0.74 -27.54
C SER A 339 8.93 -2.04 -26.74
N GLY A 340 8.00 -2.98 -26.94
CA GLY A 340 8.02 -4.28 -26.24
C GLY A 340 7.60 -4.25 -24.77
N VAL A 341 7.20 -3.10 -24.24
CA VAL A 341 6.70 -2.99 -22.86
C VAL A 341 5.21 -2.67 -22.87
N THR A 342 4.42 -3.58 -22.30
CA THR A 342 2.99 -3.37 -22.08
C THR A 342 2.79 -2.61 -20.77
N HIS A 343 2.02 -1.53 -20.79
CA HIS A 343 1.62 -0.77 -19.60
C HIS A 343 0.32 -1.32 -19.00
N PRO A 344 0.00 -1.03 -17.73
CA PRO A 344 -1.29 -1.39 -17.14
C PRO A 344 -2.47 -0.69 -17.84
N ASP A 345 -3.53 -1.45 -18.13
CA ASP A 345 -4.78 -0.88 -18.67
C ASP A 345 -5.60 -0.18 -17.57
N ALA A 346 -5.39 -0.53 -16.31
CA ALA A 346 -6.07 0.04 -15.15
C ALA A 346 -5.15 0.09 -13.92
N LEU A 347 -5.44 1.03 -13.01
CA LEU A 347 -4.83 1.10 -11.68
C LEU A 347 -5.90 0.82 -10.61
N TYR A 348 -5.45 0.58 -9.36
CA TYR A 348 -6.37 0.40 -8.25
C TYR A 348 -7.05 1.72 -7.87
N ALA A 349 -8.38 1.70 -7.83
CA ALA A 349 -9.20 2.80 -7.33
C ALA A 349 -10.26 2.22 -6.38
N PRO A 350 -10.37 2.69 -5.12
CA PRO A 350 -11.41 2.21 -4.23
C PRO A 350 -12.79 2.55 -4.77
N GLY A 351 -13.69 1.56 -4.78
CA GLY A 351 -15.08 1.78 -5.13
C GLY A 351 -15.86 2.37 -3.94
N PHE A 352 -16.79 3.26 -4.22
CA PHE A 352 -17.81 3.62 -3.24
C PHE A 352 -18.77 2.45 -3.07
N ALA A 353 -19.06 2.11 -1.83
CA ALA A 353 -20.04 1.08 -1.52
C ALA A 353 -21.00 1.56 -0.44
N ASN A 354 -22.29 1.47 -0.72
CA ASN A 354 -23.32 1.73 0.27
C ASN A 354 -23.56 0.45 1.08
N TYR A 355 -23.14 0.46 2.33
CA TYR A 355 -23.31 -0.68 3.24
C TYR A 355 -24.52 -0.58 4.16
N GLY A 356 -25.36 0.47 3.98
CA GLY A 356 -26.53 0.76 4.81
C GLY A 356 -26.22 1.70 5.97
N ASP A 357 -27.31 2.12 6.65
CA ASP A 357 -27.24 3.19 7.66
C ASP A 357 -26.39 2.82 8.89
N ARG A 358 -26.39 1.56 9.30
CA ARG A 358 -25.63 1.09 10.45
C ARG A 358 -24.13 0.91 10.20
N TRP A 359 -23.69 1.08 8.96
CA TRP A 359 -22.27 0.96 8.65
C TRP A 359 -21.43 2.04 9.35
N ILE A 360 -21.91 3.28 9.39
CA ILE A 360 -21.15 4.41 9.94
C ILE A 360 -21.08 4.32 11.46
N THR A 361 -22.18 3.98 12.12
CA THR A 361 -22.28 3.95 13.59
C THR A 361 -21.75 2.63 14.17
N ASP A 362 -22.16 1.50 13.58
CA ASP A 362 -22.03 0.18 14.21
C ASP A 362 -21.09 -0.76 13.43
N ARG A 363 -20.58 -0.33 12.26
CA ARG A 363 -19.80 -1.16 11.33
C ARG A 363 -20.55 -2.42 10.90
N ILE A 364 -21.87 -2.35 10.81
CA ILE A 364 -22.72 -3.42 10.35
C ILE A 364 -23.09 -3.20 8.90
N VAL A 365 -22.86 -4.20 8.07
CA VAL A 365 -23.27 -4.20 6.66
C VAL A 365 -24.70 -4.67 6.56
N ASP A 366 -25.61 -3.80 6.11
CA ASP A 366 -27.04 -4.10 5.96
C ASP A 366 -27.44 -4.44 4.53
N ILE A 367 -26.65 -4.01 3.54
CA ILE A 367 -26.98 -4.13 2.11
C ILE A 367 -26.00 -5.09 1.43
N HIS A 368 -26.52 -6.16 0.82
CA HIS A 368 -25.80 -7.17 0.06
C HIS A 368 -26.57 -7.66 -1.17
N PRO A 369 -25.85 -8.10 -2.23
CA PRO A 369 -24.44 -7.82 -2.52
C PRO A 369 -24.27 -6.37 -2.91
N LEU A 370 -23.07 -5.85 -2.65
CA LEU A 370 -22.71 -4.50 -3.05
C LEU A 370 -22.19 -4.49 -4.48
N THR A 371 -22.70 -3.57 -5.24
CA THR A 371 -22.16 -3.24 -6.57
C THR A 371 -21.99 -1.74 -6.64
N THR A 372 -20.92 -1.28 -7.23
CA THR A 372 -20.70 0.15 -7.45
C THR A 372 -20.03 0.39 -8.79
N ASP A 373 -20.52 1.39 -9.50
CA ASP A 373 -19.88 1.96 -10.67
C ASP A 373 -19.22 3.32 -10.32
N MET A 374 -19.20 3.66 -9.02
CA MET A 374 -18.65 4.89 -8.50
C MET A 374 -17.31 4.60 -7.82
N TYR A 375 -16.26 5.30 -8.25
CA TYR A 375 -14.91 5.11 -7.74
C TYR A 375 -14.32 6.44 -7.27
N TYR A 376 -13.55 6.39 -6.18
CA TYR A 376 -12.69 7.50 -5.78
C TYR A 376 -11.54 7.61 -6.78
N ARG A 377 -11.24 8.83 -7.18
CA ARG A 377 -10.24 9.05 -8.22
C ARG A 377 -8.83 8.94 -7.67
N THR A 378 -8.04 8.06 -8.26
CA THR A 378 -6.63 7.88 -7.94
C THR A 378 -5.74 8.42 -9.04
N LEU A 379 -4.59 8.95 -8.65
CA LEU A 379 -3.61 9.58 -9.51
C LEU A 379 -2.23 8.92 -9.28
N VAL A 380 -1.31 9.15 -10.21
CA VAL A 380 0.04 8.59 -10.14
C VAL A 380 1.10 9.69 -10.31
N PRO A 381 2.33 9.51 -9.82
CA PRO A 381 3.42 10.43 -10.07
C PRO A 381 3.69 10.62 -11.56
N ALA A 382 3.96 11.84 -11.98
CA ALA A 382 4.46 12.13 -13.31
C ALA A 382 5.92 11.68 -13.43
N VAL A 383 6.28 11.15 -14.61
CA VAL A 383 7.63 10.64 -14.89
C VAL A 383 8.39 11.57 -15.84
N ASN A 384 9.72 11.48 -15.80
CA ASN A 384 10.63 12.14 -16.76
C ASN A 384 10.73 11.35 -18.08
N SER A 385 11.59 11.81 -19.00
CA SER A 385 11.82 11.16 -20.30
C SER A 385 12.34 9.72 -20.20
N ASN A 386 12.97 9.34 -19.09
CA ASN A 386 13.45 7.99 -18.82
C ASN A 386 12.46 7.14 -18.02
N ASN A 387 11.21 7.60 -17.88
CA ASN A 387 10.14 6.98 -17.09
C ASN A 387 10.50 6.79 -15.60
N ASN A 388 11.30 7.67 -15.04
CA ASN A 388 11.62 7.70 -13.62
C ASN A 388 10.93 8.89 -12.92
N ASP A 389 10.62 8.74 -11.64
CA ASP A 389 10.07 9.80 -10.79
C ASP A 389 11.07 10.96 -10.62
N SER A 390 10.58 12.12 -10.21
CA SER A 390 11.40 13.32 -10.02
C SER A 390 11.90 13.46 -8.57
N ALA A 391 13.17 13.80 -8.40
CA ALA A 391 13.76 14.10 -7.09
C ALA A 391 13.20 15.37 -6.43
N THR A 392 12.57 16.25 -7.20
CA THR A 392 11.96 17.48 -6.66
C THR A 392 10.63 17.20 -5.98
N THR A 393 9.94 16.15 -6.38
CA THR A 393 8.58 15.81 -5.92
C THR A 393 8.50 14.49 -5.15
N THR A 394 9.58 13.70 -5.14
CA THR A 394 9.67 12.46 -4.36
C THR A 394 11.03 12.34 -3.70
N VAL A 395 11.12 11.56 -2.63
CA VAL A 395 12.41 11.20 -2.03
C VAL A 395 13.00 10.06 -2.87
N LEU A 396 14.00 10.37 -3.70
CA LEU A 396 14.63 9.36 -4.52
C LEU A 396 15.85 8.76 -3.81
N PRO A 397 15.92 7.43 -3.61
CA PRO A 397 17.18 6.77 -3.26
C PRO A 397 18.29 7.06 -4.29
N PRO A 398 19.57 7.02 -3.93
CA PRO A 398 20.68 7.32 -4.86
C PRO A 398 20.62 6.51 -6.15
N LEU A 399 20.19 5.24 -6.07
CA LEU A 399 20.01 4.34 -7.20
C LEU A 399 19.04 4.88 -8.28
N THR A 400 18.04 5.65 -7.87
CA THR A 400 17.05 6.26 -8.77
C THR A 400 17.32 7.72 -9.10
N GLN A 401 18.15 8.40 -8.31
CA GLN A 401 18.64 9.74 -8.66
C GLN A 401 19.69 9.70 -9.77
N VAL A 402 20.55 8.66 -9.75
CA VAL A 402 21.63 8.43 -10.73
C VAL A 402 21.35 7.08 -11.41
N PRO A 403 20.33 7.02 -12.30
CA PRO A 403 19.73 5.77 -12.74
C PRO A 403 20.52 5.12 -13.87
N LEU A 404 20.66 3.80 -13.82
CA LEU A 404 21.09 2.94 -14.92
C LEU A 404 19.91 2.22 -15.61
N ALA A 405 18.68 2.52 -15.17
CA ALA A 405 17.45 1.90 -15.63
C ALA A 405 16.22 2.80 -15.43
N THR A 406 15.12 2.43 -16.04
CA THR A 406 13.79 2.81 -15.56
C THR A 406 13.42 1.91 -14.39
N PHE A 407 13.13 2.52 -13.24
CA PHE A 407 12.63 1.86 -12.03
C PHE A 407 11.10 1.93 -12.03
N VAL A 408 10.48 0.92 -12.61
CA VAL A 408 9.03 0.88 -12.80
C VAL A 408 8.33 0.59 -11.49
N PRO A 409 7.38 1.42 -11.03
CA PRO A 409 6.67 1.19 -9.76
C PRO A 409 5.66 0.05 -9.84
N TRP A 410 5.29 -0.40 -11.02
CA TRP A 410 4.34 -1.46 -11.29
C TRP A 410 4.99 -2.61 -12.09
N ASN A 411 4.27 -3.73 -12.18
CA ASN A 411 4.58 -4.84 -13.08
C ASN A 411 3.26 -5.50 -13.49
N LEU A 412 3.21 -6.11 -14.64
CA LEU A 412 2.07 -6.94 -15.04
C LEU A 412 2.32 -8.39 -14.67
N ARG A 413 1.24 -9.13 -14.45
CA ARG A 413 1.32 -10.56 -14.11
C ARG A 413 2.06 -11.35 -15.17
N ALA A 414 2.89 -12.29 -14.73
CA ALA A 414 3.57 -13.21 -15.64
C ALA A 414 2.53 -13.99 -16.46
N VAL A 415 2.76 -14.11 -17.76
CA VAL A 415 1.81 -14.72 -18.73
C VAL A 415 1.35 -16.12 -18.30
N ASN A 416 2.27 -16.92 -17.72
CA ASN A 416 1.97 -18.28 -17.26
C ASN A 416 1.06 -18.33 -16.01
N THR A 417 0.74 -17.19 -15.39
CA THR A 417 -0.13 -17.11 -14.22
C THR A 417 -1.58 -16.73 -14.58
N GLY A 418 -1.84 -16.39 -15.84
CA GLY A 418 -3.13 -15.89 -16.33
C GLY A 418 -3.43 -14.44 -15.91
N ALA A 419 -4.38 -13.81 -16.58
CA ALA A 419 -4.73 -12.39 -16.44
C ALA A 419 -3.50 -11.46 -16.59
N GLU A 420 -2.75 -11.67 -17.65
CA GLU A 420 -1.45 -11.03 -17.93
C GLU A 420 -1.52 -9.51 -18.08
N LYS A 421 -2.70 -8.93 -18.27
CA LYS A 421 -2.91 -7.47 -18.29
C LYS A 421 -3.15 -6.88 -16.91
N SER A 422 -3.36 -7.71 -15.89
CA SER A 422 -3.54 -7.24 -14.52
C SER A 422 -2.22 -6.90 -13.86
N LEU A 423 -2.24 -5.94 -12.93
CA LEU A 423 -1.10 -5.59 -12.10
C LEU A 423 -0.61 -6.79 -11.28
N ALA A 424 0.69 -7.00 -11.25
CA ALA A 424 1.36 -7.94 -10.37
C ALA A 424 1.53 -7.31 -8.99
N ARG A 425 0.47 -7.18 -8.31
CA ARG A 425 0.17 -6.67 -6.97
C ARG A 425 1.24 -5.78 -6.29
N LEU A 426 2.29 -6.32 -5.74
CA LEU A 426 3.26 -5.60 -4.89
C LEU A 426 4.66 -5.53 -5.54
N VAL A 427 4.75 -5.89 -6.80
CA VAL A 427 6.01 -6.02 -7.54
C VAL A 427 6.13 -4.87 -8.52
N GLY A 428 7.27 -4.21 -8.49
CA GLY A 428 7.70 -3.27 -9.54
C GLY A 428 8.57 -3.95 -10.59
N GLY A 429 8.89 -3.20 -11.64
CA GLY A 429 9.73 -3.65 -12.73
C GLY A 429 11.07 -2.90 -12.81
N TYR A 430 11.98 -3.45 -13.60
CA TYR A 430 13.28 -2.89 -13.89
C TYR A 430 13.58 -3.04 -15.40
N ILE A 431 13.90 -1.92 -16.06
CA ILE A 431 14.18 -1.91 -17.50
C ILE A 431 15.51 -1.17 -17.69
N PRO A 432 16.64 -1.86 -17.98
CA PRO A 432 17.92 -1.21 -18.23
C PRO A 432 17.80 -0.09 -19.26
N LEU A 433 18.53 0.99 -19.07
CA LEU A 433 18.68 2.03 -20.08
C LEU A 433 19.59 1.52 -21.21
N PRO A 434 19.45 2.04 -22.45
CA PRO A 434 20.39 1.72 -23.52
C PRO A 434 21.81 2.13 -23.11
N ALA A 435 22.81 1.30 -23.41
CA ALA A 435 24.19 1.61 -23.09
C ALA A 435 24.71 2.82 -23.89
N SER A 436 24.35 2.91 -25.19
CA SER A 436 24.84 3.94 -26.13
C SER A 436 23.70 4.45 -27.03
N MET A 437 23.96 5.54 -27.75
CA MET A 437 23.06 6.09 -28.77
C MET A 437 22.75 5.06 -29.87
N GLY A 438 23.76 4.32 -30.35
CA GLY A 438 23.55 3.27 -31.36
C GLY A 438 22.67 2.13 -30.85
N ALA A 439 22.79 1.74 -29.56
CA ALA A 439 21.92 0.76 -28.95
C ALA A 439 20.47 1.28 -28.81
N ALA A 440 20.30 2.55 -28.46
CA ALA A 440 19.00 3.20 -28.38
C ALA A 440 18.29 3.24 -29.75
N GLU A 441 18.99 3.65 -30.79
CA GLU A 441 18.50 3.69 -32.17
C GLU A 441 18.09 2.29 -32.67
N GLN A 442 18.94 1.28 -32.45
CA GLN A 442 18.66 -0.10 -32.85
C GLN A 442 17.40 -0.68 -32.13
N ALA A 443 17.19 -0.34 -30.85
CA ALA A 443 16.06 -0.78 -30.08
C ALA A 443 14.81 0.11 -30.27
N SER A 444 14.90 1.23 -30.99
CA SER A 444 13.89 2.29 -31.05
C SER A 444 13.48 2.74 -29.62
N ASP A 445 14.46 2.87 -28.72
CA ASP A 445 14.29 3.26 -27.33
C ASP A 445 14.46 4.79 -27.22
N PRO A 446 13.43 5.56 -26.83
CA PRO A 446 13.50 7.01 -26.75
C PRO A 446 14.24 7.52 -25.51
N ARG A 447 14.62 6.64 -24.57
CA ARG A 447 15.27 7.02 -23.31
C ARG A 447 16.71 7.45 -23.54
N THR A 448 17.19 8.33 -22.66
CA THR A 448 18.57 8.81 -22.67
C THR A 448 19.53 7.65 -22.35
N PRO A 449 20.50 7.34 -23.22
CA PRO A 449 21.46 6.26 -22.99
C PRO A 449 22.44 6.58 -21.86
N ILE A 450 22.99 5.52 -21.25
CA ILE A 450 23.95 5.62 -20.15
C ILE A 450 25.17 6.45 -20.54
N ALA A 451 25.76 6.22 -21.73
CA ALA A 451 26.92 6.96 -22.23
C ALA A 451 26.65 8.45 -22.50
N ALA A 452 25.38 8.87 -22.60
CA ALA A 452 25.02 10.29 -22.72
C ALA A 452 24.82 10.95 -21.34
N MET A 453 24.62 10.17 -20.30
CA MET A 453 24.43 10.68 -18.91
C MET A 453 25.73 10.68 -18.13
N TYR A 454 26.59 9.72 -18.34
CA TYR A 454 27.81 9.50 -17.56
C TYR A 454 29.00 9.36 -18.49
N SER A 455 30.03 10.19 -18.25
CA SER A 455 31.26 10.17 -19.07
C SER A 455 32.17 8.97 -18.75
N SER A 456 32.01 8.36 -17.58
CA SER A 456 32.79 7.20 -17.12
C SER A 456 32.15 6.58 -15.88
N PHE A 457 32.58 5.39 -15.50
CA PHE A 457 32.20 4.77 -14.23
C PHE A 457 32.59 5.65 -13.01
N SER A 458 33.74 6.32 -13.06
CA SER A 458 34.16 7.26 -12.00
C SER A 458 33.24 8.46 -11.90
N ASP A 459 32.74 8.98 -13.01
CA ASP A 459 31.76 10.06 -13.05
C ASP A 459 30.43 9.60 -12.44
N TYR A 460 29.93 8.43 -12.83
CA TYR A 460 28.74 7.80 -12.22
C TYR A 460 28.89 7.67 -10.69
N LEU A 461 30.03 7.14 -10.20
CA LEU A 461 30.26 7.00 -8.75
C LEU A 461 30.26 8.34 -8.02
N SER A 462 30.85 9.38 -8.61
CA SER A 462 30.88 10.74 -8.06
C SER A 462 29.48 11.34 -7.93
N LEU A 463 28.65 11.19 -8.96
CA LEU A 463 27.27 11.65 -8.95
C LEU A 463 26.44 10.88 -7.92
N TYR A 464 26.64 9.57 -7.81
CA TYR A 464 25.94 8.71 -6.86
C TYR A 464 26.32 9.06 -5.41
N GLU A 465 27.59 9.34 -5.15
CA GLU A 465 28.05 9.82 -3.85
C GLU A 465 27.43 11.18 -3.51
N SER A 466 27.42 12.11 -4.47
CA SER A 466 26.79 13.42 -4.32
C SER A 466 25.28 13.32 -4.02
N ALA A 467 24.57 12.41 -4.66
CA ALA A 467 23.17 12.13 -4.40
C ALA A 467 22.95 11.62 -2.96
N SER A 468 23.82 10.71 -2.50
CA SER A 468 23.79 10.20 -1.13
C SER A 468 24.04 11.32 -0.11
N ASP A 469 25.04 12.16 -0.34
CA ASP A 469 25.37 13.29 0.52
C ASP A 469 24.24 14.36 0.54
N SER A 470 23.51 14.52 -0.57
CA SER A 470 22.36 15.42 -0.60
C SER A 470 21.25 14.94 0.34
N LEU A 471 20.89 13.66 0.25
CA LEU A 471 19.89 13.07 1.13
C LEU A 471 20.28 13.15 2.62
N ILE A 472 21.57 13.00 2.92
CA ILE A 472 22.10 13.14 4.29
C ILE A 472 21.96 14.59 4.77
N ARG A 473 22.39 15.56 3.97
CA ARG A 473 22.26 17.00 4.31
C ARG A 473 20.81 17.42 4.48
N GLU A 474 19.91 16.87 3.67
CA GLU A 474 18.48 17.14 3.72
C GLU A 474 17.75 16.39 4.85
N GLY A 475 18.42 15.44 5.51
CA GLY A 475 17.89 14.68 6.64
C GLY A 475 17.04 13.47 6.27
N TYR A 476 16.98 13.07 4.99
CA TYR A 476 16.26 11.87 4.54
C TYR A 476 17.08 10.59 4.68
N LEU A 477 18.39 10.69 4.86
CA LEU A 477 19.29 9.54 4.99
C LEU A 477 20.29 9.76 6.13
N LEU A 478 20.48 8.75 6.97
CA LEU A 478 21.54 8.76 7.98
C LEU A 478 22.90 8.47 7.34
N GLN A 479 23.94 9.11 7.85
CA GLN A 479 25.34 8.94 7.40
C GLN A 479 25.77 7.47 7.38
N GLY A 480 25.30 6.66 8.32
CA GLY A 480 25.64 5.23 8.42
C GLY A 480 25.24 4.39 7.21
N PHE A 481 24.25 4.82 6.43
CA PHE A 481 23.79 4.09 5.25
C PHE A 481 24.54 4.45 3.96
N LYS A 482 25.35 5.51 3.95
CA LYS A 482 26.08 5.96 2.75
C LYS A 482 26.93 4.84 2.15
N GLN A 483 27.69 4.12 2.99
CA GLN A 483 28.57 3.06 2.50
C GLN A 483 27.81 1.94 1.81
N THR A 484 26.65 1.54 2.32
CA THR A 484 25.78 0.52 1.71
C THR A 484 25.34 0.93 0.30
N TYR A 485 24.93 2.19 0.12
CA TYR A 485 24.58 2.69 -1.21
C TYR A 485 25.80 2.76 -2.14
N MET A 486 26.96 3.18 -1.66
CA MET A 486 28.18 3.22 -2.47
C MET A 486 28.65 1.82 -2.89
N ASP A 487 28.43 0.79 -2.08
CA ASP A 487 28.76 -0.60 -2.43
C ASP A 487 27.84 -1.12 -3.55
N ILE A 488 26.56 -0.74 -3.52
CA ILE A 488 25.62 -1.02 -4.63
C ILE A 488 26.12 -0.31 -5.91
N ALA A 489 26.50 0.96 -5.85
CA ALA A 489 26.99 1.68 -7.01
C ALA A 489 28.24 1.01 -7.62
N ARG A 490 29.18 0.58 -6.78
CA ARG A 490 30.41 -0.12 -7.23
C ARG A 490 30.13 -1.47 -7.89
N SER A 491 29.04 -2.15 -7.53
CA SER A 491 28.69 -3.43 -8.11
C SER A 491 28.15 -3.32 -9.55
N ASN A 492 27.97 -2.11 -10.09
CA ASN A 492 27.47 -1.83 -11.42
C ASN A 492 28.59 -1.48 -12.44
N ASP A 493 29.86 -1.77 -12.14
CA ASP A 493 31.00 -1.51 -13.02
C ASP A 493 30.84 -2.13 -14.41
N PHE A 494 30.29 -3.34 -14.48
CA PHE A 494 30.05 -4.10 -15.71
C PHE A 494 29.12 -3.38 -16.72
N VAL A 495 28.39 -2.37 -16.29
CA VAL A 495 27.50 -1.59 -17.17
C VAL A 495 28.29 -0.60 -18.02
N PHE A 496 29.53 -0.31 -17.65
CA PHE A 496 30.42 0.68 -18.27
C PHE A 496 31.54 0.04 -19.09
N ASP A 497 31.67 -1.31 -19.09
CA ASP A 497 32.54 -2.10 -19.93
C ASP A 497 31.97 -2.30 -21.35
#